data_e4d166cee0bf8ea117205e9cab153677
#
_entry.id   e4d166cee0bf8ea117205e9cab153677
#
_cell.length_a   1.000
_cell.length_b   1.000
_cell.length_c   1.000
_cell.angle_alpha   90.00
_cell.angle_beta   90.00
_cell.angle_gamma   90.00
#
_symmetry.space_group_name_H-M   'P 1'
#
loop_
_entity.id
_entity.type
_entity.pdbx_description
1 polymer ?
#
loop_
_entity_poly.entity_id
_entity_poly.type
_entity_poly.pdbx_seq_one_letter_code
_entity_poly.pdbx_strand_id
1 'polypeptide(L)'
;MLFRSLGVKNAKWDKADGLFSPRECYNSYFFRPEDDGVNLIDKFILHGNKLTQYLDGGSANHVNLQEHLTKKQYQIIMQDAIKTGCSYFTFNVRNTICNKCGYIDKHTLTKCPKCGSEDIDYATRIIGYLKRVSKFSEARQKEAAKRYYGNA
;
A
#
# COMPACT_ATOMS: atom_id res chain seq x y z
N MET A 1 9.31 8.97 11.80
CA MET A 1 10.48 8.22 11.32
C MET A 1 10.69 6.85 12.01
N LEU A 2 10.24 6.67 13.24
CA LEU A 2 10.41 5.44 14.03
C LEU A 2 9.77 4.18 13.41
N PHE A 3 8.55 4.29 12.89
CA PHE A 3 7.78 3.13 12.39
C PHE A 3 8.39 2.42 11.17
N ARG A 4 9.17 3.11 10.33
CA ARG A 4 9.83 2.49 9.17
C ARG A 4 10.95 1.54 9.54
N SER A 5 11.69 1.87 10.59
CA SER A 5 12.80 1.05 11.06
C SER A 5 12.32 -0.14 11.89
N LEU A 6 11.18 -0.02 12.57
CA LEU A 6 10.66 -1.07 13.44
C LEU A 6 10.29 -2.34 12.66
N GLY A 7 9.60 -2.23 11.51
CA GLY A 7 9.23 -3.40 10.72
C GLY A 7 10.43 -4.22 10.24
N VAL A 8 11.54 -3.56 9.86
CA VAL A 8 12.78 -4.23 9.47
C VAL A 8 13.51 -4.78 10.70
N LYS A 9 13.57 -3.99 11.78
CA LYS A 9 14.24 -4.41 13.03
C LYS A 9 13.55 -5.63 13.63
N ASN A 10 12.22 -5.61 13.76
CA ASN A 10 11.48 -6.73 14.33
C ASN A 10 11.68 -8.01 13.51
N ALA A 11 11.62 -7.92 12.17
CA ALA A 11 11.89 -9.08 11.33
C ALA A 11 13.31 -9.64 11.50
N LYS A 12 14.31 -8.79 11.79
CA LYS A 12 15.68 -9.22 12.09
C LYS A 12 15.79 -9.85 13.48
N TRP A 13 15.12 -9.28 14.49
CA TRP A 13 15.10 -9.84 15.83
C TRP A 13 14.43 -11.20 15.86
N ASP A 14 13.27 -11.35 15.24
CA ASP A 14 12.58 -12.64 15.18
C ASP A 14 13.44 -13.72 14.52
N LYS A 15 14.22 -13.38 13.48
CA LYS A 15 15.19 -14.31 12.86
C LYS A 15 16.36 -14.64 13.80
N ALA A 16 16.87 -13.65 14.52
CA ALA A 16 17.96 -13.85 15.49
C ALA A 16 17.51 -14.74 16.66
N ASP A 17 16.25 -14.61 17.08
CA ASP A 17 15.64 -15.40 18.14
C ASP A 17 15.17 -16.79 17.68
N GLY A 18 15.44 -17.17 16.41
CA GLY A 18 15.02 -18.45 15.83
C GLY A 18 13.54 -18.53 15.46
N LEU A 19 12.83 -17.42 15.51
CA LEU A 19 11.43 -17.35 15.09
C LEU A 19 11.30 -17.33 13.55
N PHE A 20 10.25 -17.95 13.04
CA PHE A 20 9.98 -17.92 11.61
C PHE A 20 9.58 -16.53 11.15
N SER A 21 10.44 -15.87 10.38
CA SER A 21 10.17 -14.59 9.76
C SER A 21 10.32 -14.71 8.24
N PRO A 22 9.22 -14.89 7.50
CA PRO A 22 9.25 -15.06 6.04
C PRO A 22 9.55 -13.77 5.29
N ARG A 23 9.66 -12.63 6.00
CA ARG A 23 9.80 -11.29 5.42
C ARG A 23 11.01 -10.56 5.95
N GLU A 24 11.58 -9.69 5.12
CA GLU A 24 12.65 -8.76 5.54
C GLU A 24 12.08 -7.51 6.23
N CYS A 25 10.77 -7.28 6.11
CA CYS A 25 10.10 -6.14 6.69
C CYS A 25 8.62 -6.46 6.99
N TYR A 26 8.22 -6.29 8.24
CA TYR A 26 6.80 -6.33 8.60
C TYR A 26 6.07 -5.06 8.15
N ASN A 27 4.78 -5.20 7.91
CA ASN A 27 3.87 -4.11 7.61
C ASN A 27 2.75 -4.03 8.67
N SER A 28 1.92 -3.00 8.57
CA SER A 28 0.79 -2.77 9.48
C SER A 28 -0.55 -3.27 8.93
N TYR A 29 -0.54 -4.01 7.84
CA TYR A 29 -1.78 -4.59 7.30
C TYR A 29 -2.16 -5.86 8.05
N PHE A 30 -3.45 -6.12 8.19
CA PHE A 30 -3.99 -7.39 8.69
C PHE A 30 -4.08 -8.48 7.61
N PHE A 31 -3.58 -8.20 6.44
CA PHE A 31 -3.49 -9.11 5.29
C PHE A 31 -2.12 -8.95 4.61
N ARG A 32 -1.77 -9.91 3.78
CA ARG A 32 -0.55 -9.82 2.97
C ARG A 32 -0.77 -8.87 1.79
N PRO A 33 0.05 -7.84 1.60
CA PRO A 33 -0.12 -6.88 0.50
C PRO A 33 -0.01 -7.51 -0.89
N GLU A 34 0.64 -8.66 -1.00
CA GLU A 34 0.78 -9.46 -2.22
C GLU A 34 -0.37 -10.44 -2.47
N ASP A 35 -1.28 -10.62 -1.51
CA ASP A 35 -2.37 -11.58 -1.60
C ASP A 35 -3.50 -11.02 -2.47
N ASP A 36 -3.78 -11.71 -3.59
CA ASP A 36 -4.86 -11.41 -4.51
C ASP A 36 -6.20 -12.06 -4.11
N GLY A 37 -6.14 -13.05 -3.21
CA GLY A 37 -7.31 -13.73 -2.67
C GLY A 37 -8.12 -12.91 -1.66
N VAL A 38 -7.52 -11.83 -1.11
CA VAL A 38 -8.23 -10.92 -0.18
C VAL A 38 -8.85 -9.78 -0.97
N ASN A 39 -10.14 -9.85 -1.20
CA ASN A 39 -10.87 -8.82 -1.95
C ASN A 39 -11.00 -7.50 -1.17
N LEU A 40 -11.51 -6.47 -1.83
CA LEU A 40 -11.63 -5.13 -1.25
C LEU A 40 -12.53 -5.10 -0.01
N ILE A 41 -13.65 -5.80 -0.03
CA ILE A 41 -14.61 -5.84 1.09
C ILE A 41 -13.99 -6.55 2.28
N ASP A 42 -13.30 -7.67 2.07
CA ASP A 42 -12.59 -8.39 3.15
C ASP A 42 -11.53 -7.50 3.81
N LYS A 43 -10.82 -6.66 3.03
CA LYS A 43 -9.88 -5.69 3.59
C LYS A 43 -10.58 -4.68 4.51
N PHE A 44 -11.77 -4.21 4.15
CA PHE A 44 -12.55 -3.33 5.02
C PHE A 44 -13.08 -4.06 6.25
N ILE A 45 -13.52 -5.31 6.14
CA ILE A 45 -13.97 -6.12 7.28
C ILE A 45 -12.81 -6.35 8.26
N LEU A 46 -11.62 -6.70 7.77
CA LEU A 46 -10.43 -6.91 8.60
C LEU A 46 -9.97 -5.63 9.31
N HIS A 47 -10.09 -4.47 8.66
CA HIS A 47 -9.77 -3.17 9.24
C HIS A 47 -10.98 -2.46 9.88
N GLY A 48 -12.11 -3.15 9.97
CA GLY A 48 -13.34 -2.67 10.59
C GLY A 48 -13.44 -3.02 12.09
N ASN A 49 -14.61 -2.80 12.66
CA ASN A 49 -14.88 -2.99 14.08
C ASN A 49 -14.48 -4.39 14.61
N LYS A 50 -14.48 -5.41 13.75
CA LYS A 50 -14.19 -6.78 14.15
C LYS A 50 -12.80 -6.95 14.79
N LEU A 51 -11.79 -6.23 14.31
CA LEU A 51 -10.44 -6.25 14.87
C LEU A 51 -10.05 -4.92 15.54
N THR A 52 -10.48 -3.79 14.98
CA THR A 52 -10.04 -2.47 15.47
C THR A 52 -10.59 -2.14 16.86
N GLN A 53 -11.68 -2.74 17.29
CA GLN A 53 -12.20 -2.60 18.66
C GLN A 53 -11.22 -3.03 19.76
N TYR A 54 -10.23 -3.84 19.42
CA TYR A 54 -9.18 -4.30 20.34
C TYR A 54 -7.90 -3.47 20.28
N LEU A 55 -7.89 -2.40 19.50
CA LEU A 55 -6.71 -1.56 19.26
C LEU A 55 -6.92 -0.15 19.83
N ASP A 56 -6.05 0.29 20.73
CA ASP A 56 -6.09 1.63 21.29
C ASP A 56 -5.78 2.72 20.24
N GLY A 57 -4.88 2.42 19.31
CA GLY A 57 -4.41 3.35 18.28
C GLY A 57 -5.15 3.27 16.94
N GLY A 58 -6.11 2.36 16.80
CA GLY A 58 -6.82 2.12 15.54
C GLY A 58 -5.94 1.47 14.46
N SER A 59 -6.44 1.43 13.24
CA SER A 59 -5.78 0.79 12.10
C SER A 59 -6.01 1.59 10.82
N ALA A 60 -4.99 1.67 9.96
CA ALA A 60 -5.06 2.32 8.66
C ALA A 60 -5.11 1.28 7.53
N ASN A 61 -6.21 1.21 6.82
CA ASN A 61 -6.35 0.36 5.64
C ASN A 61 -5.87 1.09 4.38
N HIS A 62 -4.83 0.57 3.73
CA HIS A 62 -4.36 1.06 2.43
C HIS A 62 -4.93 0.19 1.31
N VAL A 63 -5.90 0.73 0.61
CA VAL A 63 -6.53 0.07 -0.54
C VAL A 63 -5.67 0.30 -1.78
N ASN A 64 -4.94 -0.74 -2.21
CA ASN A 64 -4.11 -0.69 -3.40
C ASN A 64 -4.97 -0.94 -4.65
N LEU A 65 -5.05 0.04 -5.54
CA LEU A 65 -5.83 0.00 -6.77
C LEU A 65 -4.93 0.16 -8.00
N GLN A 66 -5.25 -0.51 -9.09
CA GLN A 66 -4.54 -0.36 -10.35
C GLN A 66 -4.74 1.03 -10.96
N GLU A 67 -5.94 1.58 -10.83
CA GLU A 67 -6.33 2.87 -11.40
C GLU A 67 -7.19 3.69 -10.45
N HIS A 68 -7.39 4.95 -10.79
CA HIS A 68 -8.31 5.82 -10.07
C HIS A 68 -9.76 5.46 -10.41
N LEU A 69 -10.58 5.39 -9.37
CA LEU A 69 -11.99 5.07 -9.48
C LEU A 69 -12.83 6.27 -9.94
N THR A 70 -14.00 5.98 -10.48
CA THR A 70 -15.03 6.97 -10.72
C THR A 70 -15.62 7.49 -9.40
N LYS A 71 -16.23 8.67 -9.41
CA LYS A 71 -16.91 9.24 -8.25
C LYS A 71 -17.93 8.27 -7.63
N LYS A 72 -18.69 7.57 -8.48
CA LYS A 72 -19.73 6.62 -8.05
C LYS A 72 -19.11 5.41 -7.32
N GLN A 73 -18.02 4.87 -7.83
CA GLN A 73 -17.29 3.76 -7.18
C GLN A 73 -16.72 4.19 -5.84
N TYR A 74 -16.11 5.38 -5.74
CA TYR A 74 -15.66 5.92 -4.46
C TYR A 74 -16.80 6.03 -3.44
N GLN A 75 -18.00 6.50 -3.86
CA GLN A 75 -19.16 6.59 -2.98
C GLN A 75 -19.62 5.22 -2.46
N ILE A 76 -19.63 4.19 -3.30
CA ILE A 76 -19.99 2.82 -2.90
C ILE A 76 -18.98 2.31 -1.87
N ILE A 77 -17.68 2.44 -2.14
CA ILE A 77 -16.63 1.97 -1.22
C ILE A 77 -16.69 2.72 0.12
N MET A 78 -17.01 4.01 0.13
CA MET A 78 -17.20 4.76 1.37
C MET A 78 -18.38 4.23 2.18
N GLN A 79 -19.47 3.84 1.53
CA GLN A 79 -20.61 3.21 2.22
C GLN A 79 -20.24 1.86 2.81
N ASP A 80 -19.46 1.05 2.10
CA ASP A 80 -19.00 -0.25 2.60
C ASP A 80 -18.00 -0.08 3.76
N ALA A 81 -17.14 0.94 3.72
CA ALA A 81 -16.28 1.29 4.85
C ALA A 81 -17.10 1.64 6.11
N ILE A 82 -18.18 2.41 5.96
CA ILE A 82 -19.09 2.75 7.06
C ILE A 82 -19.77 1.48 7.60
N LYS A 83 -20.31 0.62 6.74
CA LYS A 83 -20.99 -0.62 7.14
C LYS A 83 -20.07 -1.58 7.90
N THR A 84 -18.81 -1.64 7.52
CA THR A 84 -17.80 -2.50 8.18
C THR A 84 -17.20 -1.86 9.44
N GLY A 85 -17.44 -0.56 9.67
CA GLY A 85 -16.84 0.18 10.77
C GLY A 85 -15.34 0.47 10.57
N CYS A 86 -14.85 0.49 9.32
CA CYS A 86 -13.49 0.87 9.01
C CYS A 86 -13.32 2.38 9.20
N SER A 87 -12.67 2.77 10.29
CA SER A 87 -12.55 4.17 10.73
C SER A 87 -11.52 4.98 9.93
N TYR A 88 -10.51 4.33 9.37
CA TYR A 88 -9.46 4.99 8.59
C TYR A 88 -9.03 4.13 7.40
N PHE A 89 -9.13 4.69 6.22
CA PHE A 89 -8.62 4.08 4.99
C PHE A 89 -8.13 5.12 4.00
N THR A 90 -7.29 4.70 3.07
CA THR A 90 -6.81 5.54 1.98
C THR A 90 -6.64 4.73 0.71
N PHE A 91 -6.94 5.34 -0.42
CA PHE A 91 -6.68 4.76 -1.73
C PHE A 91 -5.23 4.99 -2.14
N ASN A 92 -4.60 3.94 -2.62
CA ASN A 92 -3.22 3.93 -3.04
C ASN A 92 -3.12 3.47 -4.49
N VAL A 93 -2.98 4.43 -5.39
CA VAL A 93 -2.73 4.18 -6.81
C VAL A 93 -1.28 4.55 -7.11
N ARG A 94 -0.60 3.75 -7.94
CA ARG A 94 0.75 4.08 -8.38
C ARG A 94 0.69 5.22 -9.39
N ASN A 95 1.45 6.27 -9.14
CA ASN A 95 1.65 7.36 -10.09
C ASN A 95 2.99 7.18 -10.78
N THR A 96 3.04 7.39 -12.10
CA THR A 96 4.26 7.33 -12.90
C THR A 96 4.99 8.66 -12.86
N ILE A 97 6.31 8.64 -12.68
CA ILE A 97 7.18 9.83 -12.69
C ILE A 97 8.28 9.60 -13.72
N CYS A 98 8.35 10.44 -14.71
CA CYS A 98 9.46 10.42 -15.67
C CYS A 98 10.71 11.08 -15.07
N ASN A 99 11.82 10.35 -15.00
CA ASN A 99 13.08 10.89 -14.49
C ASN A 99 13.72 11.88 -15.47
N LYS A 100 13.47 11.72 -16.77
CA LYS A 100 14.06 12.58 -17.82
C LYS A 100 13.44 13.97 -17.89
N CYS A 101 12.10 14.08 -17.89
CA CYS A 101 11.41 15.36 -18.08
C CYS A 101 10.59 15.83 -16.87
N GLY A 102 10.57 15.07 -15.78
CA GLY A 102 9.82 15.40 -14.57
C GLY A 102 8.30 15.27 -14.70
N TYR A 103 7.78 14.78 -15.83
CA TYR A 103 6.34 14.60 -16.02
C TYR A 103 5.78 13.58 -15.02
N ILE A 104 4.63 13.88 -14.43
CA ILE A 104 3.92 13.01 -13.49
C ILE A 104 2.57 12.64 -14.09
N ASP A 105 2.29 11.34 -14.15
CA ASP A 105 1.01 10.80 -14.59
C ASP A 105 0.33 10.03 -13.44
N LYS A 106 -0.98 10.17 -13.37
CA LYS A 106 -1.81 9.47 -12.37
C LYS A 106 -2.01 7.99 -12.67
N HIS A 107 -1.68 7.54 -13.88
CA HIS A 107 -1.78 6.15 -14.28
C HIS A 107 -0.42 5.46 -14.15
N THR A 108 -0.45 4.12 -14.06
CA THR A 108 0.74 3.29 -14.10
C THR A 108 1.15 3.04 -15.55
N LEU A 109 2.18 3.74 -16.02
CA LEU A 109 2.68 3.67 -17.39
C LEU A 109 4.09 3.07 -17.41
N THR A 110 4.45 2.43 -18.52
CA THR A 110 5.81 1.92 -18.77
C THR A 110 6.68 2.89 -19.57
N LYS A 111 6.06 3.92 -20.16
CA LYS A 111 6.72 4.92 -21.00
C LYS A 111 6.12 6.31 -20.78
N CYS A 112 6.96 7.33 -20.76
CA CYS A 112 6.49 8.70 -20.57
C CYS A 112 5.72 9.19 -21.80
N PRO A 113 4.44 9.63 -21.65
CA PRO A 113 3.65 10.10 -22.77
C PRO A 113 4.13 11.45 -23.32
N LYS A 114 4.91 12.22 -22.52
CA LYS A 114 5.41 13.55 -22.92
C LYS A 114 6.71 13.50 -23.72
N CYS A 115 7.67 12.66 -23.32
CA CYS A 115 9.00 12.65 -23.95
C CYS A 115 9.42 11.27 -24.48
N GLY A 116 8.58 10.26 -24.39
CA GLY A 116 8.83 8.92 -24.87
C GLY A 116 9.90 8.13 -24.09
N SER A 117 10.42 8.65 -22.99
CA SER A 117 11.44 7.97 -22.18
C SER A 117 10.86 6.79 -21.43
N GLU A 118 11.63 5.71 -21.33
CA GLU A 118 11.36 4.53 -20.51
C GLU A 118 12.02 4.63 -19.12
N ASP A 119 12.84 5.69 -18.90
CA ASP A 119 13.40 5.98 -17.58
C ASP A 119 12.34 6.61 -16.70
N ILE A 120 11.58 5.72 -16.03
CA ILE A 120 10.47 6.08 -15.17
C ILE A 120 10.64 5.52 -13.75
N ASP A 121 10.05 6.18 -12.79
CA ASP A 121 9.90 5.75 -11.41
C ASP A 121 8.42 5.79 -11.04
N TYR A 122 8.06 5.13 -9.96
CA TYR A 122 6.70 5.14 -9.45
C TYR A 122 6.64 5.80 -8.08
N ALA A 123 5.58 6.56 -7.84
CA ALA A 123 5.25 7.03 -6.51
C ALA A 123 4.05 6.25 -5.96
N THR A 124 4.19 5.76 -4.74
CA THR A 124 3.15 5.04 -4.02
C THR A 124 3.20 5.39 -2.54
N ARG A 125 2.13 5.09 -1.80
CA ARG A 125 2.08 5.32 -0.36
C ARG A 125 2.88 4.25 0.38
N ILE A 126 3.60 4.68 1.41
CA ILE A 126 4.23 3.77 2.37
C ILE A 126 3.36 3.70 3.63
N ILE A 127 3.21 4.82 4.30
CA ILE A 127 2.42 5.00 5.52
C ILE A 127 1.78 6.38 5.39
N GLY A 128 0.63 6.45 4.75
CA GLY A 128 -0.16 7.67 4.63
C GLY A 128 0.35 8.74 3.64
N TYR A 129 1.62 8.74 3.21
CA TYR A 129 2.16 9.71 2.27
C TYR A 129 2.82 9.08 1.04
N LEU A 130 2.78 9.81 -0.08
CA LEU A 130 3.39 9.41 -1.34
C LEU A 130 4.90 9.58 -1.30
N LYS A 131 5.62 8.57 -1.80
CA LYS A 131 7.05 8.63 -1.99
C LYS A 131 7.46 7.83 -3.23
N ARG A 132 8.52 8.23 -3.90
CA ARG A 132 9.13 7.48 -5.00
C ARG A 132 9.63 6.12 -4.50
N VAL A 133 9.35 5.06 -5.26
CA VAL A 133 9.75 3.69 -4.91
C VAL A 133 11.28 3.58 -4.88
N SER A 134 11.99 4.22 -5.80
CA SER A 134 13.47 4.27 -5.80
C SER A 134 14.09 4.84 -4.52
N LYS A 135 13.32 5.65 -3.77
CA LYS A 135 13.75 6.24 -2.50
C LYS A 135 13.34 5.44 -1.26
N PHE A 136 12.77 4.25 -1.44
CA PHE A 136 12.49 3.33 -0.35
C PHE A 136 13.78 2.66 0.14
N SER A 137 13.77 2.10 1.36
CA SER A 137 14.80 1.15 1.76
C SER A 137 14.69 -0.12 0.91
N GLU A 138 15.78 -0.85 0.75
CA GLU A 138 15.81 -2.07 -0.08
C GLU A 138 14.70 -3.06 0.29
N ALA A 139 14.53 -3.37 1.57
CA ALA A 139 13.46 -4.25 2.05
C ALA A 139 12.05 -3.74 1.66
N ARG A 140 11.85 -2.42 1.65
CA ARG A 140 10.59 -1.80 1.23
C ARG A 140 10.41 -1.75 -0.28
N GLN A 141 11.48 -1.66 -1.05
CA GLN A 141 11.41 -1.80 -2.51
C GLN A 141 10.97 -3.22 -2.89
N LYS A 142 11.55 -4.24 -2.25
CA LYS A 142 11.15 -5.65 -2.42
C LYS A 142 9.68 -5.87 -2.04
N GLU A 143 9.22 -5.27 -0.94
CA GLU A 143 7.81 -5.32 -0.54
C GLU A 143 6.90 -4.62 -1.57
N ALA A 144 7.25 -3.41 -2.00
CA ALA A 144 6.48 -2.65 -2.98
C ALA A 144 6.37 -3.36 -4.34
N ALA A 145 7.42 -4.08 -4.75
CA ALA A 145 7.43 -4.88 -5.99
C ALA A 145 6.45 -6.06 -5.93
N LYS A 146 6.19 -6.59 -4.73
CA LYS A 146 5.27 -7.73 -4.53
C LYS A 146 3.82 -7.32 -4.29
N ARG A 147 3.53 -6.03 -4.08
CA ARG A 147 2.17 -5.57 -3.79
C ARG A 147 1.20 -5.92 -4.91
N TYR A 148 0.09 -6.52 -4.54
CA TYR A 148 -1.04 -6.68 -5.43
C TYR A 148 -1.86 -5.39 -5.49
N TYR A 149 -2.17 -4.95 -6.70
CA TYR A 149 -3.04 -3.81 -6.98
C TYR A 149 -4.27 -4.34 -7.70
N GLY A 150 -5.38 -4.40 -6.97
CA GLY A 150 -6.64 -4.95 -7.47
C GLY A 150 -7.43 -3.97 -8.33
N ASN A 151 -8.32 -4.52 -9.14
CA ASN A 151 -9.43 -3.78 -9.74
C ASN A 151 -10.57 -3.69 -8.72
N ALA A 152 -11.30 -2.58 -8.73
CA ALA A 152 -12.48 -2.38 -7.89
C ALA A 152 -13.76 -2.66 -8.66
#